data_ead337282a608e396d6a1712e011cf25
#
_entry.id   ead337282a608e396d6a1712e011cf25
#
_cell.length_a   1.000
_cell.length_b   1.000
_cell.length_c   1.000
_cell.angle_alpha   90.00
_cell.angle_beta   90.00
_cell.angle_gamma   90.00
#
_symmetry.space_group_name_H-M   'P 1'
#
loop_
_entity.id
_entity.type
_entity.pdbx_description
1 polymer ?
#
loop_
_entity_poly.entity_id
_entity_poly.type
_entity_poly.pdbx_seq_one_letter_code
_entity_poly.pdbx_strand_id
1 'polypeptide(L)'
;MRQATRAQWIKCAIAILLYLVFLLWVRSWWGLIVVPFIFDIYITKKIPWSFWKKSKNPAVRSVMSWVDAIVFALVAVYFVNIYIFQNYQIPSSSLEKSLLVGDFLYVSKMSYGPRVPNTPLSMPLAQHTLPVFNTKSYIEWPQWKYKRVPGFGKVKLNDIVVFNFPAGDTVAVNYQQTTDFYTLAYGEGQRIYSKQIEMDSLTRSQQRAIDDLYYDAGRKQILNNPRTYGEVLWRPVDRRENYVKRCVGLPGDTLQIVDGQVMIDGKAIENPENLQFNYFVQTTGPYIPEDMLRELGISKDDTMLIEDSGWEGGLLDMGLDNRNAQGKLNPVYHLPLTKKMYDTLLGNKKLISKIVMEPEEYAGQMYPLNLYTKWNRNNYGPIWIPAKGATITLTEDNLPIYERCIVAYEGNKLEVKPDGIYINGEKTNEYTFKMDYYWMMGDNRHNSADSRYWGFVPEDHVVGKPIVVWLSLDKDRGWFDGKIRWNRLFKWVD
;
A
#
# COMPACT_ATOMS: atom_id res chain seq x y z
N MET A 1 -4.20 40.29 40.54
CA MET A 1 -4.47 39.62 39.26
C MET A 1 -4.84 40.68 38.22
N ARG A 2 -4.14 40.80 37.09
CA ARG A 2 -4.62 41.69 36.02
C ARG A 2 -5.95 41.13 35.52
N GLN A 3 -7.01 41.94 35.57
CA GLN A 3 -8.29 41.56 34.98
C GLN A 3 -8.11 41.29 33.46
N ALA A 4 -8.61 40.19 32.96
CA ALA A 4 -8.54 39.87 31.54
C ALA A 4 -9.30 40.90 30.72
N THR A 5 -8.70 41.36 29.62
CA THR A 5 -9.32 42.35 28.73
C THR A 5 -10.50 41.72 27.95
N ARG A 6 -11.43 42.56 27.47
CA ARG A 6 -12.57 42.12 26.63
C ARG A 6 -12.10 41.31 25.40
N ALA A 7 -10.98 41.72 24.78
CA ALA A 7 -10.39 41.04 23.67
C ALA A 7 -9.86 39.64 24.04
N GLN A 8 -9.33 39.45 25.25
CA GLN A 8 -8.87 38.13 25.72
C GLN A 8 -10.05 37.17 25.95
N TRP A 9 -11.15 37.66 26.50
CA TRP A 9 -12.38 36.87 26.67
C TRP A 9 -12.95 36.43 25.31
N ILE A 10 -12.99 37.33 24.31
CA ILE A 10 -13.46 37.01 22.96
C ILE A 10 -12.56 35.96 22.32
N LYS A 11 -11.24 36.13 22.38
CA LYS A 11 -10.29 35.16 21.84
C LYS A 11 -10.40 33.78 22.51
N CYS A 12 -10.59 33.76 23.84
CA CYS A 12 -10.80 32.54 24.62
C CYS A 12 -12.07 31.82 24.17
N ALA A 13 -13.18 32.57 24.07
CA ALA A 13 -14.46 32.01 23.66
C ALA A 13 -14.40 31.43 22.26
N ILE A 14 -13.79 32.14 21.29
CA ILE A 14 -13.60 31.66 19.92
C ILE A 14 -12.72 30.39 19.91
N ALA A 15 -11.60 30.38 20.64
CA ALA A 15 -10.72 29.22 20.70
C ALA A 15 -11.42 27.99 21.30
N ILE A 16 -12.17 28.18 22.40
CA ILE A 16 -12.94 27.08 23.01
C ILE A 16 -14.05 26.60 22.07
N LEU A 17 -14.76 27.51 21.41
CA LEU A 17 -15.81 27.14 20.46
C LEU A 17 -15.26 26.31 19.31
N LEU A 18 -14.20 26.78 18.66
CA LEU A 18 -13.55 26.04 17.58
C LEU A 18 -13.05 24.65 18.05
N TYR A 19 -12.47 24.60 19.25
CA TYR A 19 -12.03 23.36 19.82
C TYR A 19 -13.18 22.40 20.14
N LEU A 20 -14.30 22.89 20.67
CA LEU A 20 -15.50 22.08 20.92
C LEU A 20 -16.11 21.56 19.61
N VAL A 21 -16.15 22.36 18.56
CA VAL A 21 -16.57 21.93 17.21
C VAL A 21 -15.66 20.79 16.71
N PHE A 22 -14.35 20.93 16.88
CA PHE A 22 -13.38 19.87 16.55
C PHE A 22 -13.64 18.59 17.36
N LEU A 23 -13.88 18.69 18.68
CA LEU A 23 -14.20 17.53 19.53
C LEU A 23 -15.49 16.82 19.12
N LEU A 24 -16.52 17.59 18.76
CA LEU A 24 -17.79 17.06 18.25
C LEU A 24 -17.55 16.31 16.93
N TRP A 25 -16.79 16.87 16.03
CA TRP A 25 -16.43 16.23 14.75
C TRP A 25 -15.64 14.93 14.97
N VAL A 26 -14.60 14.95 15.83
CA VAL A 26 -13.81 13.75 16.19
C VAL A 26 -14.61 12.78 17.06
N ARG A 27 -15.74 13.22 17.64
CA ARG A 27 -16.57 12.45 18.61
C ARG A 27 -15.71 11.92 19.78
N SER A 28 -14.88 12.78 20.37
CA SER A 28 -13.99 12.44 21.48
C SER A 28 -14.22 13.37 22.67
N TRP A 29 -14.78 12.84 23.76
CA TRP A 29 -15.01 13.60 24.99
C TRP A 29 -13.74 13.73 25.85
N TRP A 30 -12.76 12.85 25.69
CA TRP A 30 -11.49 12.93 26.41
C TRP A 30 -10.73 14.23 26.13
N GLY A 31 -10.94 14.82 24.96
CA GLY A 31 -10.35 16.11 24.61
C GLY A 31 -10.82 17.28 25.51
N LEU A 32 -11.91 17.15 26.23
CA LEU A 32 -12.37 18.22 27.16
C LEU A 32 -11.32 18.57 28.20
N ILE A 33 -10.41 17.68 28.53
CA ILE A 33 -9.27 17.94 29.44
C ILE A 33 -8.39 19.11 28.96
N VAL A 34 -8.41 19.48 27.69
CA VAL A 34 -7.61 20.58 27.11
C VAL A 34 -8.30 21.94 27.34
N VAL A 35 -9.64 21.99 27.54
CA VAL A 35 -10.38 23.25 27.71
C VAL A 35 -9.85 24.10 28.87
N PRO A 36 -9.58 23.56 30.09
CA PRO A 36 -8.95 24.31 31.15
C PRO A 36 -7.61 24.94 30.78
N PHE A 37 -6.80 24.27 29.97
CA PHE A 37 -5.52 24.80 29.51
C PHE A 37 -5.70 25.97 28.52
N ILE A 38 -6.68 25.86 27.60
CA ILE A 38 -7.05 26.97 26.71
C ILE A 38 -7.51 28.16 27.57
N PHE A 39 -8.33 27.92 28.56
CA PHE A 39 -8.81 28.96 29.49
C PHE A 39 -7.64 29.59 30.25
N ASP A 40 -6.69 28.80 30.73
CA ASP A 40 -5.49 29.32 31.42
C ASP A 40 -4.62 30.20 30.52
N ILE A 41 -4.38 29.80 29.29
CA ILE A 41 -3.58 30.56 28.33
C ILE A 41 -4.12 31.97 28.10
N TYR A 42 -5.44 32.11 27.97
CA TYR A 42 -6.06 33.40 27.63
C TYR A 42 -6.45 34.21 28.88
N ILE A 43 -6.96 33.56 29.91
CA ILE A 43 -7.64 34.22 31.04
C ILE A 43 -6.83 34.17 32.34
N THR A 44 -6.64 32.95 32.92
CA THR A 44 -6.09 32.84 34.29
C THR A 44 -4.57 33.05 34.33
N LYS A 45 -3.85 32.64 33.30
CA LYS A 45 -2.38 32.76 33.19
C LYS A 45 -1.63 32.27 34.44
N LYS A 46 -2.19 31.25 35.11
CA LYS A 46 -1.57 30.66 36.31
C LYS A 46 -0.36 29.82 35.92
N ILE A 47 -0.42 29.12 34.80
CA ILE A 47 0.69 28.36 34.28
C ILE A 47 1.64 29.32 33.54
N PRO A 48 2.92 29.39 33.92
CA PRO A 48 3.87 30.32 33.30
C PRO A 48 4.37 29.79 31.94
N TRP A 49 3.49 29.65 30.93
CA TRP A 49 3.80 29.10 29.60
C TRP A 49 5.03 29.72 28.92
N SER A 50 5.34 30.98 29.27
CA SER A 50 6.47 31.74 28.68
C SER A 50 7.45 32.22 29.75
N PHE A 51 7.69 31.40 30.79
CA PHE A 51 8.60 31.77 31.90
C PHE A 51 10.00 32.19 31.44
N TRP A 52 10.49 31.56 30.36
CA TRP A 52 11.79 31.82 29.77
C TRP A 52 11.92 33.23 29.19
N LYS A 53 10.84 33.89 28.78
CA LYS A 53 10.87 35.29 28.29
C LYS A 53 11.32 36.29 29.36
N LYS A 54 11.21 35.93 30.63
CA LYS A 54 11.65 36.75 31.78
C LYS A 54 13.09 36.50 32.17
N SER A 55 13.80 35.56 31.52
CA SER A 55 15.22 35.29 31.84
C SER A 55 16.07 36.48 31.51
N LYS A 56 17.05 36.81 32.43
CA LYS A 56 18.03 37.86 32.21
C LYS A 56 19.09 37.48 31.16
N ASN A 57 19.29 36.17 30.93
CA ASN A 57 20.26 35.67 29.97
C ASN A 57 19.71 35.69 28.53
N PRO A 58 20.31 36.46 27.59
CA PRO A 58 19.87 36.54 26.20
C PRO A 58 19.93 35.19 25.46
N ALA A 59 20.95 34.38 25.75
CA ALA A 59 21.11 33.06 25.15
C ALA A 59 19.95 32.12 25.52
N VAL A 60 19.55 32.13 26.81
CA VAL A 60 18.39 31.34 27.26
C VAL A 60 17.11 31.77 26.54
N ARG A 61 16.90 33.09 26.38
CA ARG A 61 15.73 33.60 25.65
C ARG A 61 15.74 33.18 24.19
N SER A 62 16.88 33.23 23.53
CA SER A 62 17.02 32.81 22.13
C SER A 62 16.75 31.30 21.94
N VAL A 63 17.47 30.46 22.72
CA VAL A 63 17.32 29.00 22.63
C VAL A 63 15.87 28.56 22.92
N MET A 64 15.29 29.07 24.01
CA MET A 64 13.90 28.71 24.38
C MET A 64 12.90 29.24 23.40
N SER A 65 13.15 30.32 22.67
CA SER A 65 12.30 30.79 21.58
C SER A 65 12.28 29.80 20.42
N TRP A 66 13.42 29.21 20.06
CA TRP A 66 13.50 28.15 19.07
C TRP A 66 12.80 26.87 19.54
N VAL A 67 13.00 26.47 20.80
CA VAL A 67 12.31 25.32 21.38
C VAL A 67 10.79 25.49 21.32
N ASP A 68 10.26 26.65 21.72
CA ASP A 68 8.83 26.97 21.69
C ASP A 68 8.28 26.88 20.25
N ALA A 69 9.00 27.46 19.28
CA ALA A 69 8.62 27.40 17.87
C ALA A 69 8.63 25.96 17.31
N ILE A 70 9.65 25.16 17.65
CA ILE A 70 9.76 23.76 17.21
C ILE A 70 8.63 22.91 17.82
N VAL A 71 8.36 23.04 19.12
CA VAL A 71 7.28 22.31 19.80
C VAL A 71 5.93 22.66 19.17
N PHE A 72 5.66 23.96 18.95
CA PHE A 72 4.44 24.40 18.29
C PHE A 72 4.33 23.81 16.88
N ALA A 73 5.40 23.87 16.08
CA ALA A 73 5.41 23.32 14.74
C ALA A 73 5.17 21.80 14.70
N LEU A 74 5.82 21.03 15.60
CA LEU A 74 5.62 19.59 15.70
C LEU A 74 4.18 19.21 16.07
N VAL A 75 3.58 19.93 17.05
CA VAL A 75 2.19 19.71 17.43
C VAL A 75 1.24 20.07 16.29
N ALA A 76 1.43 21.21 15.62
CA ALA A 76 0.61 21.63 14.50
C ALA A 76 0.70 20.62 13.34
N VAL A 77 1.92 20.22 12.95
CA VAL A 77 2.15 19.22 11.90
C VAL A 77 1.53 17.85 12.25
N TYR A 78 1.61 17.44 13.52
CA TYR A 78 0.98 16.21 13.99
C TYR A 78 -0.54 16.21 13.71
N PHE A 79 -1.24 17.28 14.12
CA PHE A 79 -2.68 17.40 13.90
C PHE A 79 -3.03 17.52 12.41
N VAL A 80 -2.29 18.30 11.63
CA VAL A 80 -2.49 18.44 10.19
C VAL A 80 -2.33 17.08 9.49
N ASN A 81 -1.27 16.34 9.80
CA ASN A 81 -1.00 15.04 9.19
C ASN A 81 -2.04 13.97 9.56
N ILE A 82 -2.65 14.04 10.73
CA ILE A 82 -3.69 13.09 11.12
C ILE A 82 -5.02 13.44 10.46
N TYR A 83 -5.44 14.70 10.50
CA TYR A 83 -6.82 15.07 10.23
C TYR A 83 -7.05 15.75 8.89
N ILE A 84 -6.03 16.39 8.29
CA ILE A 84 -6.23 17.21 7.09
C ILE A 84 -5.53 16.59 5.89
N PHE A 85 -4.21 16.60 5.86
CA PHE A 85 -3.42 16.04 4.77
C PHE A 85 -2.04 15.58 5.22
N GLN A 86 -1.42 14.75 4.39
CA GLN A 86 -0.05 14.30 4.55
C GLN A 86 0.64 14.24 3.19
N ASN A 87 1.93 14.58 3.15
CA ASN A 87 2.73 14.47 1.95
C ASN A 87 3.37 13.08 1.87
N TYR A 88 3.38 12.51 0.66
CA TYR A 88 4.04 11.26 0.34
C TYR A 88 4.87 11.40 -0.92
N GLN A 89 5.94 10.63 -1.03
CA GLN A 89 6.72 10.50 -2.24
C GLN A 89 6.46 9.13 -2.86
N ILE A 90 6.34 9.07 -4.20
CA ILE A 90 6.20 7.82 -4.95
C ILE A 90 7.58 7.17 -5.13
N PRO A 91 7.82 5.98 -4.53
CA PRO A 91 9.10 5.31 -4.62
C PRO A 91 9.18 4.26 -5.74
N SER A 92 8.06 3.78 -6.26
CA SER A 92 7.98 2.64 -7.19
C SER A 92 7.15 2.94 -8.43
N SER A 93 7.37 2.18 -9.51
CA SER A 93 6.72 2.34 -10.81
C SER A 93 5.36 1.63 -10.94
N SER A 94 4.75 1.16 -9.85
CA SER A 94 3.49 0.38 -9.90
C SER A 94 2.27 1.16 -10.41
N LEU A 95 2.31 2.49 -10.38
CA LEU A 95 1.34 3.40 -11.00
C LEU A 95 2.00 4.28 -12.07
N GLU A 96 3.09 3.79 -12.69
CA GLU A 96 3.87 4.54 -13.66
C GLU A 96 2.98 5.09 -14.78
N LYS A 97 3.32 6.25 -15.32
CA LYS A 97 2.55 7.12 -16.20
C LYS A 97 1.36 7.85 -15.53
N SER A 98 0.63 7.25 -14.60
CA SER A 98 -0.36 7.94 -13.77
C SER A 98 0.35 8.75 -12.68
N LEU A 99 1.17 8.09 -11.86
CA LEU A 99 2.07 8.68 -10.87
C LEU A 99 3.49 8.18 -11.12
N LEU A 100 4.44 9.10 -11.31
CA LEU A 100 5.82 8.78 -11.62
C LEU A 100 6.66 8.60 -10.36
N VAL A 101 7.67 7.74 -10.42
CA VAL A 101 8.71 7.69 -9.38
C VAL A 101 9.31 9.07 -9.19
N GLY A 102 9.34 9.55 -7.94
CA GLY A 102 9.80 10.90 -7.60
C GLY A 102 8.73 11.98 -7.58
N ASP A 103 7.44 11.62 -7.81
CA ASP A 103 6.31 12.51 -7.54
C ASP A 103 6.09 12.69 -6.03
N PHE A 104 5.90 13.92 -5.59
CA PHE A 104 5.50 14.27 -4.24
C PHE A 104 4.01 14.64 -4.23
N LEU A 105 3.25 13.88 -3.46
CA LEU A 105 1.79 13.95 -3.43
C LEU A 105 1.29 14.69 -2.21
N TYR A 106 0.32 15.57 -2.41
CA TYR A 106 -0.57 16.04 -1.37
C TYR A 106 -1.74 15.05 -1.24
N VAL A 107 -1.83 14.35 -0.13
CA VAL A 107 -2.85 13.34 0.13
C VAL A 107 -3.86 13.85 1.15
N SER A 108 -5.09 14.07 0.70
CA SER A 108 -6.20 14.53 1.54
C SER A 108 -6.75 13.39 2.38
N LYS A 109 -6.75 13.57 3.69
CA LYS A 109 -7.44 12.68 4.64
C LYS A 109 -8.93 12.97 4.70
N MET A 110 -9.30 14.23 4.45
CA MET A 110 -10.68 14.71 4.47
C MET A 110 -11.55 14.09 3.37
N SER A 111 -10.96 13.66 2.26
CA SER A 111 -11.71 13.08 1.13
C SER A 111 -12.54 11.87 1.56
N TYR A 112 -11.97 10.96 2.36
CA TYR A 112 -12.65 9.75 2.85
C TYR A 112 -12.96 9.79 4.35
N GLY A 113 -12.58 10.88 5.02
CA GLY A 113 -12.63 11.05 6.47
C GLY A 113 -11.35 10.54 7.16
N PRO A 114 -10.75 11.37 7.99
CA PRO A 114 -9.53 11.01 8.68
C PRO A 114 -9.76 9.87 9.68
N ARG A 115 -8.77 8.99 9.77
CA ARG A 115 -8.74 7.92 10.77
C ARG A 115 -8.12 8.46 12.06
N VAL A 116 -8.80 8.26 13.18
CA VAL A 116 -8.21 8.48 14.50
C VAL A 116 -7.06 7.49 14.67
N PRO A 117 -5.85 7.93 15.07
CA PRO A 117 -4.71 7.02 15.16
C PRO A 117 -4.95 5.90 16.17
N ASN A 118 -4.57 4.68 15.80
CA ASN A 118 -4.57 3.55 16.73
C ASN A 118 -3.50 3.76 17.82
N THR A 119 -2.36 4.37 17.46
CA THR A 119 -1.24 4.71 18.36
C THR A 119 -1.13 6.22 18.51
N PRO A 120 -1.89 6.85 19.44
CA PRO A 120 -1.96 8.30 19.56
C PRO A 120 -0.63 8.94 20.03
N LEU A 121 0.19 8.19 20.75
CA LEU A 121 1.50 8.67 21.23
C LEU A 121 2.58 8.26 20.25
N SER A 122 2.82 9.13 19.27
CA SER A 122 3.80 8.88 18.21
C SER A 122 4.54 10.15 17.82
N MET A 123 5.77 9.96 17.36
CA MET A 123 6.59 11.07 16.84
C MET A 123 6.02 11.49 15.48
N PRO A 124 5.72 12.78 15.26
CA PRO A 124 5.36 13.28 13.95
C PRO A 124 6.48 13.07 12.94
N LEU A 125 6.14 12.94 11.66
CA LEU A 125 7.03 12.75 10.52
C LEU A 125 7.79 11.42 10.48
N ALA A 126 7.60 10.51 11.45
CA ALA A 126 8.18 9.17 11.44
C ALA A 126 7.06 8.11 11.40
N GLN A 127 7.08 7.23 10.38
CA GLN A 127 6.02 6.22 10.19
C GLN A 127 6.08 5.14 11.28
N HIS A 128 7.20 4.43 11.41
CA HIS A 128 7.36 3.34 12.37
C HIS A 128 8.70 3.34 13.11
N THR A 129 9.77 3.87 12.51
CA THR A 129 11.13 3.81 13.05
C THR A 129 11.77 5.21 13.00
N LEU A 130 12.44 5.60 14.06
CA LEU A 130 13.21 6.84 14.11
C LEU A 130 14.51 6.66 13.31
N PRO A 131 14.82 7.54 12.35
CA PRO A 131 15.91 7.33 11.40
C PRO A 131 17.31 7.31 12.01
N VAL A 132 17.53 8.02 13.14
CA VAL A 132 18.85 8.11 13.78
C VAL A 132 19.06 7.01 14.82
N PHE A 133 18.02 6.69 15.59
CA PHE A 133 18.10 5.78 16.72
C PHE A 133 17.69 4.35 16.39
N ASN A 134 17.12 4.15 15.23
CA ASN A 134 16.55 2.86 14.75
C ASN A 134 15.59 2.20 15.76
N THR A 135 14.89 3.01 16.55
CA THR A 135 13.91 2.61 17.55
C THR A 135 12.49 2.92 17.07
N LYS A 136 11.47 2.32 17.70
CA LYS A 136 10.07 2.59 17.38
C LYS A 136 9.76 4.10 17.54
N SER A 137 9.07 4.68 16.59
CA SER A 137 8.63 6.08 16.59
C SER A 137 7.33 6.31 17.36
N TYR A 138 6.78 5.28 17.98
CA TYR A 138 5.50 5.29 18.68
C TYR A 138 5.55 4.46 19.96
N ILE A 139 4.64 4.78 20.88
CA ILE A 139 4.41 4.02 22.11
C ILE A 139 3.22 3.09 21.87
N GLU A 140 3.35 1.81 22.23
CA GLU A 140 2.33 0.79 21.97
C GLU A 140 1.09 0.91 22.87
N TRP A 141 1.17 1.65 23.94
CA TRP A 141 0.06 1.91 24.85
C TRP A 141 -0.13 3.41 25.08
N PRO A 142 -1.39 3.93 25.04
CA PRO A 142 -2.63 3.21 24.73
C PRO A 142 -2.77 2.91 23.22
N GLN A 143 -3.46 1.79 22.91
CA GLN A 143 -3.94 1.52 21.56
C GLN A 143 -5.45 1.73 21.50
N TRP A 144 -5.90 2.54 20.54
CA TRP A 144 -7.31 2.80 20.32
C TRP A 144 -7.88 1.91 19.22
N LYS A 145 -9.16 1.51 19.39
CA LYS A 145 -9.89 0.79 18.35
C LYS A 145 -10.05 1.68 17.11
N TYR A 146 -10.19 1.04 15.95
CA TYR A 146 -10.48 1.75 14.71
C TYR A 146 -11.67 2.68 14.84
N LYS A 147 -11.48 3.91 14.39
CA LYS A 147 -12.50 4.93 14.29
C LYS A 147 -12.17 5.88 13.13
N ARG A 148 -13.15 6.11 12.28
CA ARG A 148 -13.06 7.08 11.21
C ARG A 148 -13.99 8.25 11.48
N VAL A 149 -13.47 9.47 11.29
CA VAL A 149 -14.23 10.71 11.39
C VAL A 149 -14.94 10.96 10.04
N PRO A 150 -16.14 11.55 10.02
CA PRO A 150 -16.80 11.89 8.77
C PRO A 150 -15.94 12.74 7.85
N GLY A 151 -15.88 12.36 6.57
CA GLY A 151 -15.19 13.06 5.50
C GLY A 151 -16.16 13.58 4.46
N PHE A 152 -15.62 14.02 3.30
CA PHE A 152 -16.44 14.58 2.21
C PHE A 152 -17.06 13.52 1.30
N GLY A 153 -16.59 12.28 1.34
CA GLY A 153 -17.09 11.20 0.49
C GLY A 153 -16.58 9.82 0.90
N LYS A 154 -16.78 8.87 0.01
CA LYS A 154 -16.30 7.49 0.11
C LYS A 154 -15.35 7.18 -1.05
N VAL A 155 -14.57 6.12 -0.93
CA VAL A 155 -13.78 5.57 -2.04
C VAL A 155 -14.70 5.19 -3.19
N LYS A 156 -14.32 5.58 -4.40
CA LYS A 156 -15.05 5.30 -5.64
C LYS A 156 -14.21 4.39 -6.55
N LEU A 157 -14.89 3.74 -7.48
CA LEU A 157 -14.22 2.99 -8.54
C LEU A 157 -13.28 3.92 -9.30
N ASN A 158 -12.09 3.43 -9.64
CA ASN A 158 -10.99 4.15 -10.28
C ASN A 158 -10.31 5.25 -9.45
N ASP A 159 -10.73 5.51 -8.19
CA ASP A 159 -9.95 6.39 -7.31
C ASP A 159 -8.54 5.83 -7.08
N ILE A 160 -7.52 6.69 -7.15
CA ILE A 160 -6.19 6.37 -6.61
C ILE A 160 -6.26 6.57 -5.09
N VAL A 161 -5.87 5.55 -4.32
CA VAL A 161 -6.04 5.49 -2.88
C VAL A 161 -4.71 5.23 -2.19
N VAL A 162 -4.37 6.02 -1.17
CA VAL A 162 -3.30 5.71 -0.23
C VAL A 162 -3.87 4.91 0.93
N PHE A 163 -3.22 3.79 1.26
CA PHE A 163 -3.63 2.92 2.35
C PHE A 163 -2.42 2.28 3.04
N ASN A 164 -2.60 1.82 4.28
CA ASN A 164 -1.58 1.04 4.96
C ASN A 164 -1.56 -0.39 4.42
N PHE A 165 -0.37 -0.96 4.28
CA PHE A 165 -0.17 -2.28 3.71
C PHE A 165 -0.98 -3.38 4.43
N PRO A 166 -1.81 -4.16 3.73
CA PRO A 166 -2.74 -5.12 4.36
C PRO A 166 -2.10 -6.50 4.58
N ALA A 167 -0.81 -6.58 4.84
CA ALA A 167 -0.08 -7.84 5.01
C ALA A 167 -0.46 -8.61 6.28
N GLY A 168 -1.63 -8.36 6.85
CA GLY A 168 -1.97 -8.93 8.14
C GLY A 168 -1.22 -8.21 9.28
N ASP A 169 -0.88 -8.96 10.31
CA ASP A 169 -0.32 -8.45 11.57
C ASP A 169 1.20 -8.59 11.70
N THR A 170 1.86 -9.26 10.77
CA THR A 170 3.24 -9.74 10.92
C THR A 170 4.14 -9.26 9.77
N VAL A 171 5.38 -8.92 10.10
CA VAL A 171 6.40 -8.46 9.14
C VAL A 171 7.74 -9.10 9.46
N ALA A 172 8.35 -9.77 8.47
CA ALA A 172 9.76 -10.16 8.50
C ALA A 172 10.60 -8.99 7.98
N VAL A 173 11.41 -8.37 8.84
CA VAL A 173 12.03 -7.05 8.58
C VAL A 173 12.88 -7.01 7.30
N ASN A 174 13.61 -8.08 7.01
CA ASN A 174 14.47 -8.14 5.81
C ASN A 174 13.68 -8.30 4.50
N TYR A 175 12.41 -8.68 4.56
CA TYR A 175 11.54 -8.95 3.39
C TYR A 175 10.34 -8.00 3.28
N GLN A 176 10.22 -7.01 4.15
CA GLN A 176 9.03 -6.15 4.27
C GLN A 176 8.69 -5.34 2.99
N GLN A 177 9.64 -5.18 2.07
CA GLN A 177 9.44 -4.43 0.84
C GLN A 177 9.26 -5.33 -0.40
N THR A 178 9.55 -6.63 -0.27
CA THR A 178 9.57 -7.55 -1.41
C THR A 178 8.35 -8.46 -1.45
N THR A 179 7.89 -8.93 -0.29
CA THR A 179 6.73 -9.84 -0.19
C THR A 179 6.07 -9.74 1.18
N ASP A 180 4.79 -10.08 1.26
CA ASP A 180 4.10 -10.18 2.53
C ASP A 180 4.49 -11.46 3.30
N PHE A 181 4.27 -11.44 4.62
CA PHE A 181 4.67 -12.53 5.50
C PHE A 181 3.97 -13.85 5.19
N TYR A 182 2.71 -13.82 4.77
CA TYR A 182 1.94 -15.03 4.46
C TYR A 182 2.50 -15.70 3.21
N THR A 183 2.75 -14.93 2.16
CA THR A 183 3.37 -15.43 0.91
C THR A 183 4.77 -15.97 1.16
N LEU A 184 5.58 -15.27 1.97
CA LEU A 184 6.91 -15.72 2.35
C LEU A 184 6.86 -17.05 3.12
N ALA A 185 5.99 -17.13 4.13
CA ALA A 185 5.84 -18.34 4.94
C ALA A 185 5.34 -19.52 4.11
N TYR A 186 4.31 -19.30 3.30
CA TYR A 186 3.78 -20.35 2.44
C TYR A 186 4.82 -20.87 1.44
N GLY A 187 5.57 -19.97 0.78
CA GLY A 187 6.63 -20.33 -0.16
C GLY A 187 7.79 -21.09 0.51
N GLU A 188 8.20 -20.70 1.72
CA GLU A 188 9.22 -21.44 2.47
C GLU A 188 8.74 -22.87 2.86
N GLY A 189 7.47 -23.01 3.25
CA GLY A 189 6.89 -24.32 3.53
C GLY A 189 6.82 -25.21 2.29
N GLN A 190 6.42 -24.65 1.14
CA GLN A 190 6.47 -25.37 -0.14
C GLN A 190 7.89 -25.85 -0.47
N ARG A 191 8.89 -24.99 -0.29
CA ARG A 191 10.29 -25.33 -0.54
C ARG A 191 10.76 -26.52 0.31
N ILE A 192 10.25 -26.64 1.55
CA ILE A 192 10.60 -27.72 2.48
C ILE A 192 9.90 -29.04 2.07
N TYR A 193 8.62 -29.00 1.73
CA TYR A 193 7.77 -30.19 1.63
C TYR A 193 7.29 -30.55 0.23
N SER A 194 7.39 -29.69 -0.79
CA SER A 194 6.82 -29.94 -2.13
C SER A 194 7.31 -31.24 -2.80
N LYS A 195 8.55 -31.65 -2.53
CA LYS A 195 9.13 -32.89 -3.07
C LYS A 195 8.69 -34.15 -2.31
N GLN A 196 8.03 -34.00 -1.16
CA GLN A 196 7.65 -35.10 -0.26
C GLN A 196 6.15 -35.40 -0.31
N ILE A 197 5.37 -34.57 -0.99
CA ILE A 197 3.91 -34.68 -1.05
C ILE A 197 3.51 -34.99 -2.48
N GLU A 198 2.82 -36.12 -2.67
CA GLU A 198 2.16 -36.46 -3.93
C GLU A 198 0.89 -35.63 -4.06
N MET A 199 0.74 -34.92 -5.17
CA MET A 199 -0.36 -33.97 -5.39
C MET A 199 -1.56 -34.59 -6.12
N ASP A 200 -1.45 -35.85 -6.56
CA ASP A 200 -2.49 -36.49 -7.36
C ASP A 200 -3.65 -36.92 -6.48
N SER A 201 -4.87 -36.63 -6.94
CA SER A 201 -6.14 -37.13 -6.36
C SER A 201 -6.46 -36.66 -4.92
N LEU A 202 -5.96 -35.50 -4.50
CA LEU A 202 -6.23 -34.95 -3.17
C LEU A 202 -7.66 -34.36 -3.07
N THR A 203 -8.35 -34.68 -1.97
CA THR A 203 -9.60 -33.99 -1.59
C THR A 203 -9.34 -32.56 -1.14
N ARG A 204 -10.38 -31.69 -1.10
CA ARG A 204 -10.26 -30.30 -0.60
C ARG A 204 -9.72 -30.23 0.82
N SER A 205 -10.23 -31.07 1.72
CA SER A 205 -9.76 -31.11 3.11
C SER A 205 -8.29 -31.51 3.21
N GLN A 206 -7.81 -32.43 2.35
CA GLN A 206 -6.41 -32.81 2.29
C GLN A 206 -5.53 -31.69 1.72
N GLN A 207 -5.98 -31.01 0.66
CA GLN A 207 -5.30 -29.84 0.11
C GLN A 207 -5.17 -28.75 1.16
N ARG A 208 -6.24 -28.44 1.90
CA ARG A 208 -6.20 -27.49 3.01
C ARG A 208 -5.19 -27.89 4.09
N ALA A 209 -5.19 -29.14 4.50
CA ALA A 209 -4.22 -29.63 5.51
C ALA A 209 -2.76 -29.44 5.04
N ILE A 210 -2.50 -29.60 3.74
CA ILE A 210 -1.19 -29.34 3.16
C ILE A 210 -0.89 -27.82 3.12
N ASP A 211 -1.85 -26.99 2.76
CA ASP A 211 -1.72 -25.52 2.78
C ASP A 211 -1.38 -25.02 4.20
N ASP A 212 -2.09 -25.52 5.21
CA ASP A 212 -1.82 -25.24 6.63
C ASP A 212 -0.41 -25.71 7.04
N LEU A 213 0.00 -26.93 6.60
CA LEU A 213 1.34 -27.45 6.83
C LEU A 213 2.42 -26.56 6.22
N TYR A 214 2.23 -26.11 4.97
CA TYR A 214 3.18 -25.22 4.30
C TYR A 214 3.32 -23.90 5.07
N TYR A 215 2.21 -23.30 5.44
CA TYR A 215 2.23 -22.05 6.20
C TYR A 215 2.91 -22.20 7.56
N ASP A 216 2.56 -23.22 8.33
CA ASP A 216 3.11 -23.46 9.66
C ASP A 216 4.61 -23.80 9.63
N ALA A 217 5.02 -24.64 8.68
CA ALA A 217 6.43 -25.01 8.52
C ALA A 217 7.28 -23.82 8.11
N GLY A 218 6.82 -23.03 7.13
CA GLY A 218 7.52 -21.84 6.70
C GLY A 218 7.57 -20.77 7.77
N ARG A 219 6.47 -20.57 8.51
CA ARG A 219 6.45 -19.67 9.67
C ARG A 219 7.50 -20.06 10.71
N LYS A 220 7.60 -21.36 11.05
CA LYS A 220 8.64 -21.88 11.97
C LYS A 220 10.04 -21.64 11.42
N GLN A 221 10.24 -21.88 10.11
CA GLN A 221 11.51 -21.63 9.43
C GLN A 221 11.94 -20.17 9.55
N ILE A 222 11.02 -19.23 9.30
CA ILE A 222 11.27 -17.79 9.39
C ILE A 222 11.63 -17.40 10.82
N LEU A 223 10.83 -17.80 11.81
CA LEU A 223 11.05 -17.48 13.22
C LEU A 223 12.37 -18.01 13.76
N ASN A 224 12.81 -19.19 13.29
CA ASN A 224 14.05 -19.84 13.73
C ASN A 224 15.30 -19.29 13.01
N ASN A 225 15.16 -18.45 12.00
CA ASN A 225 16.28 -17.93 11.21
C ASN A 225 16.31 -16.40 11.12
N PRO A 226 16.43 -15.68 12.26
CA PRO A 226 16.41 -14.21 12.26
C PRO A 226 17.60 -13.59 11.52
N ARG A 227 18.69 -14.34 11.28
CA ARG A 227 19.82 -13.85 10.47
C ARG A 227 19.42 -13.65 9.00
N THR A 228 18.58 -14.52 8.46
CA THR A 228 18.11 -14.48 7.07
C THR A 228 16.91 -13.54 6.92
N TYR A 229 15.89 -13.71 7.77
CA TYR A 229 14.58 -13.03 7.60
C TYR A 229 14.47 -11.73 8.40
N GLY A 230 15.42 -11.43 9.28
CA GLY A 230 15.33 -10.35 10.24
C GLY A 230 14.43 -10.69 11.42
N GLU A 231 14.18 -9.71 12.27
CA GLU A 231 13.21 -9.81 13.34
C GLU A 231 11.78 -9.88 12.78
N VAL A 232 10.95 -10.72 13.36
CA VAL A 232 9.53 -10.79 13.02
C VAL A 232 8.76 -9.87 13.95
N LEU A 233 8.20 -8.79 13.40
CA LEU A 233 7.54 -7.73 14.14
C LEU A 233 6.06 -7.70 13.82
N TRP A 234 5.26 -7.37 14.82
CA TRP A 234 3.88 -6.93 14.64
C TRP A 234 3.81 -5.40 14.65
N ARG A 235 3.03 -4.82 13.73
CA ARG A 235 2.82 -3.38 13.66
C ARG A 235 1.32 -3.05 13.66
N PRO A 236 0.88 -2.10 14.51
CA PRO A 236 -0.48 -1.53 14.41
C PRO A 236 -0.75 -1.00 13.00
N VAL A 237 -2.00 -1.00 12.56
CA VAL A 237 -2.39 -0.64 11.19
C VAL A 237 -1.84 0.73 10.77
N ASP A 238 -1.90 1.73 11.66
CA ASP A 238 -1.42 3.09 11.39
C ASP A 238 0.12 3.22 11.37
N ARG A 239 0.85 2.13 11.66
CA ARG A 239 2.34 2.07 11.64
C ARG A 239 2.90 1.18 10.54
N ARG A 240 2.03 0.60 9.70
CA ARG A 240 2.44 -0.19 8.53
C ARG A 240 2.86 0.72 7.38
N GLU A 241 3.58 0.18 6.41
CA GLU A 241 3.97 0.89 5.19
C GLU A 241 2.76 1.48 4.46
N ASN A 242 2.96 2.64 3.84
CA ASN A 242 1.93 3.28 3.03
C ASN A 242 2.08 2.85 1.57
N TYR A 243 1.01 2.31 1.01
CA TYR A 243 0.90 1.93 -0.39
C TYR A 243 -0.07 2.84 -1.12
N VAL A 244 0.12 2.97 -2.42
CA VAL A 244 -0.80 3.68 -3.30
C VAL A 244 -1.15 2.79 -4.48
N LYS A 245 -2.45 2.61 -4.72
CA LYS A 245 -3.01 1.80 -5.82
C LYS A 245 -4.32 2.40 -6.30
N ARG A 246 -4.79 1.93 -7.45
CA ARG A 246 -6.13 2.24 -7.96
C ARG A 246 -7.17 1.30 -7.39
N CYS A 247 -8.29 1.82 -6.92
CA CYS A 247 -9.43 1.04 -6.48
C CYS A 247 -10.21 0.52 -7.71
N VAL A 248 -10.16 -0.76 -7.96
CA VAL A 248 -10.82 -1.40 -9.10
C VAL A 248 -12.01 -2.28 -8.70
N GLY A 249 -12.30 -2.36 -7.40
CA GLY A 249 -13.48 -3.07 -6.89
C GLY A 249 -13.92 -2.50 -5.54
N LEU A 250 -15.21 -2.28 -5.39
CA LEU A 250 -15.86 -1.70 -4.22
C LEU A 250 -16.54 -2.77 -3.35
N PRO A 251 -16.89 -2.45 -2.08
CA PRO A 251 -17.64 -3.37 -1.24
C PRO A 251 -18.96 -3.81 -1.89
N GLY A 252 -19.17 -5.11 -1.99
CA GLY A 252 -20.35 -5.73 -2.61
C GLY A 252 -20.18 -6.12 -4.08
N ASP A 253 -19.16 -5.62 -4.77
CA ASP A 253 -18.87 -5.95 -6.16
C ASP A 253 -18.38 -7.41 -6.29
N THR A 254 -18.66 -8.03 -7.44
CA THR A 254 -18.02 -9.28 -7.87
C THR A 254 -16.98 -8.96 -8.93
N LEU A 255 -15.71 -9.11 -8.57
CA LEU A 255 -14.59 -8.83 -9.45
C LEU A 255 -14.10 -10.09 -10.15
N GLN A 256 -13.82 -9.97 -11.45
CA GLN A 256 -13.12 -10.96 -12.25
C GLN A 256 -12.10 -10.27 -13.16
N ILE A 257 -11.00 -10.92 -13.48
CA ILE A 257 -10.06 -10.46 -14.51
C ILE A 257 -10.08 -11.52 -15.62
N VAL A 258 -10.32 -11.08 -16.86
CA VAL A 258 -10.33 -11.93 -18.05
C VAL A 258 -9.36 -11.32 -19.06
N ASP A 259 -8.31 -12.04 -19.41
CA ASP A 259 -7.23 -11.60 -20.31
C ASP A 259 -6.70 -10.18 -19.97
N GLY A 260 -6.50 -9.93 -18.68
CA GLY A 260 -6.01 -8.67 -18.14
C GLY A 260 -7.07 -7.56 -18.01
N GLN A 261 -8.28 -7.76 -18.53
CA GLN A 261 -9.41 -6.84 -18.40
C GLN A 261 -10.14 -7.06 -17.08
N VAL A 262 -10.30 -6.03 -16.28
CA VAL A 262 -11.10 -6.09 -15.05
C VAL A 262 -12.57 -6.01 -15.39
N MET A 263 -13.33 -6.97 -14.84
CA MET A 263 -14.78 -7.07 -14.92
C MET A 263 -15.38 -6.85 -13.53
N ILE A 264 -16.43 -6.05 -13.43
CA ILE A 264 -17.22 -5.86 -12.21
C ILE A 264 -18.66 -6.28 -12.54
N ASP A 265 -19.21 -7.22 -11.76
CA ASP A 265 -20.55 -7.79 -11.97
C ASP A 265 -20.79 -8.25 -13.43
N GLY A 266 -19.76 -8.87 -14.01
CA GLY A 266 -19.78 -9.37 -15.39
C GLY A 266 -19.62 -8.30 -16.48
N LYS A 267 -19.36 -7.04 -16.12
CA LYS A 267 -19.18 -5.95 -17.08
C LYS A 267 -17.74 -5.43 -17.03
N ALA A 268 -17.13 -5.20 -18.20
CA ALA A 268 -15.80 -4.60 -18.28
C ALA A 268 -15.84 -3.16 -17.74
N ILE A 269 -14.92 -2.85 -16.85
CA ILE A 269 -14.69 -1.46 -16.42
C ILE A 269 -13.73 -0.77 -17.39
N GLU A 270 -13.82 0.54 -17.47
CA GLU A 270 -12.87 1.35 -18.24
C GLU A 270 -11.47 1.21 -17.66
N ASN A 271 -10.52 0.84 -18.52
CA ASN A 271 -9.13 0.75 -18.15
C ASN A 271 -8.50 2.15 -18.06
N PRO A 272 -7.56 2.38 -17.11
CA PRO A 272 -6.76 3.60 -17.13
C PRO A 272 -6.03 3.77 -18.46
N GLU A 273 -5.97 5.01 -18.98
CA GLU A 273 -5.24 5.33 -20.22
C GLU A 273 -3.79 4.83 -20.20
N ASN A 274 -3.19 4.84 -19.01
CA ASN A 274 -1.80 4.50 -18.78
C ASN A 274 -1.56 3.05 -18.34
N LEU A 275 -2.51 2.15 -18.62
CA LEU A 275 -2.39 0.73 -18.31
C LEU A 275 -1.15 0.13 -18.98
N GLN A 276 -0.32 -0.57 -18.19
CA GLN A 276 0.91 -1.19 -18.66
C GLN A 276 0.95 -2.69 -18.35
N PHE A 277 1.56 -3.43 -19.28
CA PHE A 277 1.97 -4.83 -19.11
C PHE A 277 3.44 -4.97 -19.46
N ASN A 278 4.12 -6.00 -18.95
CA ASN A 278 5.49 -6.29 -19.32
C ASN A 278 5.56 -7.09 -20.63
N TYR A 279 6.54 -6.76 -21.43
CA TYR A 279 6.81 -7.43 -22.70
C TYR A 279 8.30 -7.70 -22.87
N PHE A 280 8.60 -8.82 -23.51
CA PHE A 280 9.89 -9.10 -24.07
C PHE A 280 9.94 -8.52 -25.49
N VAL A 281 10.92 -7.67 -25.75
CA VAL A 281 11.08 -6.93 -27.01
C VAL A 281 12.41 -7.31 -27.62
N GLN A 282 12.39 -8.11 -28.72
CA GLN A 282 13.59 -8.49 -29.45
C GLN A 282 13.87 -7.50 -30.58
N THR A 283 15.12 -7.07 -30.72
CA THR A 283 15.54 -6.18 -31.80
C THR A 283 15.95 -6.97 -33.04
N THR A 284 16.21 -6.26 -34.15
CA THR A 284 16.74 -6.81 -35.39
C THR A 284 18.28 -6.92 -35.40
N GLY A 285 18.94 -6.48 -34.30
CA GLY A 285 20.40 -6.46 -34.14
C GLY A 285 20.90 -5.24 -33.37
N PRO A 286 20.51 -4.00 -33.71
CA PRO A 286 20.89 -2.81 -32.94
C PRO A 286 20.24 -2.79 -31.57
N TYR A 287 20.91 -2.14 -30.61
CA TYR A 287 20.30 -1.80 -29.32
C TYR A 287 19.22 -0.70 -29.49
N ILE A 288 18.19 -0.69 -28.62
CA ILE A 288 17.22 0.41 -28.56
C ILE A 288 17.97 1.65 -28.04
N PRO A 289 17.95 2.80 -28.76
CA PRO A 289 18.61 4.02 -28.31
C PRO A 289 18.05 4.52 -26.97
N GLU A 290 18.91 4.97 -26.06
CA GLU A 290 18.47 5.53 -24.77
C GLU A 290 17.51 6.70 -24.94
N ASP A 291 17.70 7.54 -25.98
CA ASP A 291 16.81 8.65 -26.27
C ASP A 291 15.40 8.18 -26.63
N MET A 292 15.28 7.08 -27.38
CA MET A 292 13.99 6.48 -27.70
C MET A 292 13.28 5.93 -26.45
N LEU A 293 14.00 5.24 -25.56
CA LEU A 293 13.44 4.78 -24.29
C LEU A 293 12.97 5.97 -23.43
N ARG A 294 13.76 7.04 -23.44
CA ARG A 294 13.44 8.29 -22.73
C ARG A 294 12.22 9.00 -23.33
N GLU A 295 12.08 9.07 -24.65
CA GLU A 295 10.90 9.64 -25.34
C GLU A 295 9.63 8.84 -25.02
N LEU A 296 9.73 7.52 -24.94
CA LEU A 296 8.66 6.64 -24.46
C LEU A 296 8.43 6.80 -22.96
N GLY A 297 9.35 7.47 -22.25
CA GLY A 297 9.28 7.68 -20.80
C GLY A 297 9.51 6.40 -20.00
N ILE A 298 10.28 5.45 -20.52
CA ILE A 298 10.71 4.27 -19.79
C ILE A 298 11.93 4.63 -18.96
N SER A 299 11.88 4.40 -17.65
CA SER A 299 12.99 4.70 -16.75
C SER A 299 14.13 3.70 -16.91
N LYS A 300 15.33 4.07 -16.45
CA LYS A 300 16.47 3.13 -16.46
C LYS A 300 16.21 1.89 -15.61
N ASP A 301 15.52 2.05 -14.48
CA ASP A 301 15.18 0.93 -13.58
C ASP A 301 14.12 -0.01 -14.17
N ASP A 302 13.26 0.50 -15.07
CA ASP A 302 12.25 -0.29 -15.77
C ASP A 302 12.78 -0.89 -17.10
N THR A 303 14.06 -0.60 -17.44
CA THR A 303 14.71 -1.12 -18.63
C THR A 303 15.64 -2.27 -18.25
N MET A 304 15.24 -3.49 -18.55
CA MET A 304 16.10 -4.66 -18.35
C MET A 304 16.55 -5.23 -19.71
N LEU A 305 17.85 -5.16 -19.99
CA LEU A 305 18.45 -5.86 -21.12
C LEU A 305 18.84 -7.27 -20.68
N ILE A 306 18.38 -8.27 -21.41
CA ILE A 306 18.65 -9.67 -21.10
C ILE A 306 19.92 -10.10 -21.84
N GLU A 307 21.00 -10.26 -21.09
CA GLU A 307 22.32 -10.66 -21.60
C GLU A 307 22.73 -12.06 -21.11
N ASP A 308 22.03 -12.60 -20.10
CA ASP A 308 22.36 -13.89 -19.49
C ASP A 308 21.89 -15.06 -20.37
N SER A 309 22.82 -15.98 -20.66
CA SER A 309 22.54 -17.22 -21.39
C SER A 309 21.54 -18.15 -20.67
N GLY A 310 21.35 -17.99 -19.35
CA GLY A 310 20.33 -18.71 -18.58
C GLY A 310 18.89 -18.46 -19.03
N TRP A 311 18.64 -17.34 -19.70
CA TRP A 311 17.32 -16.99 -20.25
C TRP A 311 17.07 -17.55 -21.65
N GLU A 312 18.12 -18.04 -22.35
CA GLU A 312 18.05 -18.41 -23.79
C GLU A 312 16.94 -19.43 -24.08
N GLY A 313 16.79 -20.46 -23.25
CA GLY A 313 15.74 -21.47 -23.41
C GLY A 313 14.35 -20.85 -23.36
N GLY A 314 14.04 -20.07 -22.32
CA GLY A 314 12.75 -19.40 -22.18
C GLY A 314 12.45 -18.38 -23.28
N LEU A 315 13.49 -17.66 -23.77
CA LEU A 315 13.33 -16.75 -24.91
C LEU A 315 12.98 -17.50 -26.21
N LEU A 316 13.60 -18.65 -26.45
CA LEU A 316 13.30 -19.51 -27.60
C LEU A 316 11.87 -20.09 -27.52
N ASP A 317 11.43 -20.53 -26.33
CA ASP A 317 10.06 -21.01 -26.11
C ASP A 317 9.02 -19.92 -26.41
N MET A 318 9.34 -18.65 -26.16
CA MET A 318 8.53 -17.50 -26.57
C MET A 318 8.64 -17.16 -28.07
N GLY A 319 9.50 -17.86 -28.81
CA GLY A 319 9.80 -17.61 -30.22
C GLY A 319 10.56 -16.31 -30.48
N LEU A 320 11.40 -15.90 -29.51
CA LEU A 320 12.36 -14.80 -29.63
C LEU A 320 13.70 -15.38 -30.10
N ASP A 321 13.74 -15.82 -31.36
CA ASP A 321 14.79 -16.64 -31.93
C ASP A 321 15.66 -15.92 -33.00
N ASN A 322 15.42 -14.62 -33.18
CA ASN A 322 16.19 -13.82 -34.15
C ASN A 322 17.65 -13.72 -33.70
N ARG A 323 18.57 -14.16 -34.63
CA ARG A 323 20.01 -14.25 -34.35
C ARG A 323 20.82 -13.39 -35.31
N ASN A 324 21.96 -12.95 -34.85
CA ASN A 324 22.97 -12.30 -35.70
C ASN A 324 23.75 -13.31 -36.53
N ALA A 325 24.64 -12.82 -37.40
CA ALA A 325 25.48 -13.65 -38.29
C ALA A 325 26.40 -14.61 -37.52
N GLN A 326 26.68 -14.36 -36.24
CA GLN A 326 27.50 -15.22 -35.37
C GLN A 326 26.65 -16.26 -34.62
N GLY A 327 25.36 -16.35 -34.88
CA GLY A 327 24.44 -17.28 -34.21
C GLY A 327 24.00 -16.88 -32.80
N LYS A 328 24.41 -15.69 -32.28
CA LYS A 328 23.99 -15.16 -31.00
C LYS A 328 22.60 -14.49 -31.12
N LEU A 329 21.75 -14.65 -30.12
CA LEU A 329 20.48 -13.93 -30.06
C LEU A 329 20.70 -12.41 -30.14
N ASN A 330 19.91 -11.74 -30.96
CA ASN A 330 19.84 -10.29 -30.98
C ASN A 330 19.32 -9.74 -29.64
N PRO A 331 19.64 -8.50 -29.26
CA PRO A 331 19.29 -7.94 -27.98
C PRO A 331 17.79 -8.11 -27.67
N VAL A 332 17.49 -8.59 -26.48
CA VAL A 332 16.12 -8.72 -25.94
C VAL A 332 15.99 -7.83 -24.70
N TYR A 333 15.00 -6.99 -24.72
CA TYR A 333 14.64 -6.12 -23.59
C TYR A 333 13.39 -6.64 -22.91
N HIS A 334 13.31 -6.51 -21.58
CA HIS A 334 12.09 -6.68 -20.81
C HIS A 334 11.62 -5.31 -20.35
N LEU A 335 10.45 -4.88 -20.84
CA LEU A 335 9.96 -3.51 -20.73
C LEU A 335 8.47 -3.45 -20.33
N PRO A 336 8.06 -2.55 -19.40
CA PRO A 336 6.65 -2.24 -19.18
C PRO A 336 6.16 -1.28 -20.28
N LEU A 337 5.14 -1.70 -21.03
CA LEU A 337 4.62 -0.92 -22.15
C LEU A 337 3.12 -0.63 -21.99
N THR A 338 2.72 0.63 -22.25
CA THR A 338 1.34 0.96 -22.55
C THR A 338 0.99 0.51 -23.98
N LYS A 339 -0.29 0.46 -24.30
CA LYS A 339 -0.75 0.14 -25.67
C LYS A 339 -0.09 1.07 -26.71
N LYS A 340 -0.02 2.37 -26.45
CA LYS A 340 0.61 3.36 -27.34
C LYS A 340 2.10 3.09 -27.53
N MET A 341 2.83 2.75 -26.47
CA MET A 341 4.26 2.43 -26.53
C MET A 341 4.49 1.13 -27.31
N TYR A 342 3.68 0.11 -27.06
CA TYR A 342 3.69 -1.15 -27.78
C TYR A 342 3.51 -0.92 -29.30
N ASP A 343 2.47 -0.17 -29.69
CA ASP A 343 2.18 0.13 -31.10
C ASP A 343 3.32 0.94 -31.75
N THR A 344 3.92 1.89 -31.00
CA THR A 344 5.06 2.69 -31.49
C THR A 344 6.29 1.81 -31.76
N LEU A 345 6.63 0.92 -30.83
CA LEU A 345 7.76 -0.01 -31.01
C LEU A 345 7.48 -1.00 -32.13
N LEU A 346 6.31 -1.62 -32.16
CA LEU A 346 5.92 -2.59 -33.17
C LEU A 346 5.91 -1.99 -34.58
N GLY A 347 5.60 -0.71 -34.71
CA GLY A 347 5.65 0.05 -35.96
C GLY A 347 7.08 0.25 -36.51
N ASN A 348 8.09 0.21 -35.64
CA ASN A 348 9.50 0.37 -36.02
C ASN A 348 10.14 -0.97 -36.42
N LYS A 349 9.68 -1.55 -37.50
CA LYS A 349 10.15 -2.85 -38.03
C LYS A 349 11.64 -2.89 -38.40
N LYS A 350 12.30 -1.74 -38.55
CA LYS A 350 13.75 -1.68 -38.82
C LYS A 350 14.56 -1.98 -37.55
N LEU A 351 13.98 -1.69 -36.38
CA LEU A 351 14.63 -1.85 -35.07
C LEU A 351 14.08 -3.06 -34.30
N ILE A 352 12.78 -3.29 -34.36
CA ILE A 352 12.10 -4.33 -33.58
C ILE A 352 11.71 -5.50 -34.47
N SER A 353 12.14 -6.70 -34.07
CA SER A 353 11.81 -7.94 -34.77
C SER A 353 10.52 -8.56 -34.22
N LYS A 354 10.39 -8.62 -32.90
CA LYS A 354 9.24 -9.26 -32.24
C LYS A 354 8.98 -8.66 -30.84
N ILE A 355 7.72 -8.61 -30.45
CA ILE A 355 7.29 -8.25 -29.11
C ILE A 355 6.37 -9.35 -28.59
N VAL A 356 6.63 -9.90 -27.41
CA VAL A 356 5.84 -10.96 -26.75
C VAL A 356 5.49 -10.49 -25.34
N MET A 357 4.22 -10.65 -24.94
CA MET A 357 3.81 -10.37 -23.56
C MET A 357 4.53 -11.35 -22.62
N GLU A 358 4.89 -10.86 -21.42
CA GLU A 358 5.50 -11.69 -20.37
C GLU A 358 4.56 -12.86 -20.00
N PRO A 359 5.02 -14.12 -20.09
CA PRO A 359 4.23 -15.29 -19.73
C PRO A 359 3.82 -15.31 -18.25
N GLU A 360 2.69 -15.99 -17.98
CA GLU A 360 2.13 -16.08 -16.63
C GLU A 360 3.01 -16.87 -15.65
N GLU A 361 3.86 -17.74 -16.15
CA GLU A 361 4.82 -18.54 -15.36
C GLU A 361 5.83 -17.67 -14.60
N TYR A 362 6.07 -16.43 -15.06
CA TYR A 362 6.93 -15.46 -14.37
C TYR A 362 6.21 -14.71 -13.25
N ALA A 363 4.88 -14.84 -13.14
CA ALA A 363 4.14 -14.30 -12.01
C ALA A 363 4.40 -15.11 -10.74
N GLY A 364 4.50 -14.44 -9.60
CA GLY A 364 4.52 -15.10 -8.31
C GLY A 364 3.18 -15.74 -7.95
N GLN A 365 3.11 -16.36 -6.78
CA GLN A 365 1.87 -16.95 -6.26
C GLN A 365 0.81 -15.90 -6.03
N MET A 366 -0.42 -16.21 -6.43
CA MET A 366 -1.59 -15.34 -6.27
C MET A 366 -2.37 -15.64 -5.01
N TYR A 367 -3.04 -14.61 -4.50
CA TYR A 367 -4.05 -14.78 -3.46
C TYR A 367 -5.32 -15.45 -4.05
N PRO A 368 -5.98 -16.36 -3.32
CA PRO A 368 -5.60 -16.95 -2.04
C PRO A 368 -4.49 -17.99 -2.21
N LEU A 369 -3.58 -18.06 -1.23
CA LEU A 369 -2.49 -19.03 -1.23
C LEU A 369 -3.06 -20.42 -0.93
N ASN A 370 -3.22 -21.25 -1.95
CA ASN A 370 -3.70 -22.63 -1.82
C ASN A 370 -3.33 -23.47 -3.05
N LEU A 371 -3.53 -24.77 -2.96
CA LEU A 371 -3.15 -25.75 -4.00
C LEU A 371 -4.14 -25.90 -5.14
N TYR A 372 -5.36 -25.38 -5.02
CA TYR A 372 -6.43 -25.67 -5.97
C TYR A 372 -6.95 -24.48 -6.76
N THR A 373 -6.79 -23.25 -6.27
CA THR A 373 -7.14 -22.06 -7.04
C THR A 373 -6.04 -21.80 -8.06
N LYS A 374 -6.39 -21.94 -9.35
CA LYS A 374 -5.42 -21.78 -10.46
C LYS A 374 -5.56 -20.41 -11.11
N TRP A 375 -5.76 -19.36 -10.32
CA TRP A 375 -5.80 -18.00 -10.84
C TRP A 375 -4.39 -17.49 -11.15
N ASN A 376 -4.30 -16.68 -12.18
CA ASN A 376 -3.08 -15.98 -12.51
C ASN A 376 -3.35 -14.45 -12.61
N ARG A 377 -2.34 -13.65 -12.87
CA ARG A 377 -2.49 -12.18 -12.83
C ARG A 377 -3.38 -11.62 -13.94
N ASN A 378 -3.57 -12.33 -15.06
CA ASN A 378 -4.41 -11.93 -16.19
C ASN A 378 -5.76 -12.64 -16.25
N ASN A 379 -5.92 -13.79 -15.56
CA ASN A 379 -7.16 -14.54 -15.45
C ASN A 379 -7.41 -14.89 -13.99
N TYR A 380 -8.26 -14.11 -13.32
CA TYR A 380 -8.43 -14.10 -11.87
C TYR A 380 -9.91 -14.03 -11.47
N GLY A 381 -10.31 -14.74 -10.41
CA GLY A 381 -11.68 -14.72 -9.91
C GLY A 381 -12.63 -15.69 -10.64
N PRO A 382 -13.97 -15.50 -10.52
CA PRO A 382 -14.62 -14.38 -9.83
C PRO A 382 -14.44 -14.39 -8.31
N ILE A 383 -14.40 -13.19 -7.70
CA ILE A 383 -14.27 -12.98 -6.26
C ILE A 383 -15.25 -11.89 -5.81
N TRP A 384 -16.08 -12.19 -4.81
CA TRP A 384 -16.96 -11.20 -4.22
C TRP A 384 -16.21 -10.39 -3.16
N ILE A 385 -16.35 -9.07 -3.20
CA ILE A 385 -15.66 -8.13 -2.28
C ILE A 385 -16.55 -7.89 -1.06
N PRO A 386 -16.10 -8.23 0.17
CA PRO A 386 -16.94 -8.11 1.34
C PRO A 386 -17.40 -6.68 1.62
N ALA A 387 -18.69 -6.56 1.98
CA ALA A 387 -19.30 -5.31 2.40
C ALA A 387 -19.72 -5.39 3.86
N LYS A 388 -19.59 -4.29 4.57
CA LYS A 388 -20.00 -4.18 5.98
C LYS A 388 -21.47 -4.54 6.16
N GLY A 389 -21.75 -5.46 7.10
CA GLY A 389 -23.08 -5.95 7.39
C GLY A 389 -23.61 -7.02 6.42
N ALA A 390 -22.88 -7.33 5.37
CA ALA A 390 -23.24 -8.44 4.48
C ALA A 390 -22.80 -9.78 5.07
N THR A 391 -23.63 -10.80 4.90
CA THR A 391 -23.39 -12.17 5.37
C THR A 391 -23.11 -13.08 4.18
N ILE A 392 -22.11 -13.95 4.33
CA ILE A 392 -21.82 -15.01 3.36
C ILE A 392 -21.92 -16.38 4.02
N THR A 393 -22.22 -17.39 3.19
CA THR A 393 -22.08 -18.79 3.57
C THR A 393 -20.64 -19.24 3.28
N LEU A 394 -19.94 -19.70 4.31
CA LEU A 394 -18.58 -20.25 4.20
C LEU A 394 -18.63 -21.71 3.75
N THR A 395 -17.76 -22.04 2.82
CA THR A 395 -17.55 -23.37 2.27
C THR A 395 -16.05 -23.69 2.26
N GLU A 396 -15.65 -24.95 2.09
CA GLU A 396 -14.24 -25.31 1.91
C GLU A 396 -13.60 -24.58 0.71
N ASP A 397 -14.38 -24.32 -0.35
CA ASP A 397 -13.88 -23.67 -1.56
C ASP A 397 -13.65 -22.16 -1.39
N ASN A 398 -14.52 -21.45 -0.66
CA ASN A 398 -14.40 -19.99 -0.51
C ASN A 398 -13.68 -19.56 0.78
N LEU A 399 -13.48 -20.47 1.71
CA LEU A 399 -12.85 -20.16 2.99
C LEU A 399 -11.44 -19.52 2.85
N PRO A 400 -10.54 -20.02 1.98
CA PRO A 400 -9.22 -19.39 1.81
C PRO A 400 -9.29 -17.95 1.29
N ILE A 401 -10.37 -17.59 0.60
CA ILE A 401 -10.60 -16.23 0.11
C ILE A 401 -10.94 -15.27 1.26
N TYR A 402 -11.71 -15.72 2.26
CA TYR A 402 -12.25 -14.85 3.30
C TYR A 402 -11.61 -15.02 4.68
N GLU A 403 -10.85 -16.09 4.88
CA GLU A 403 -10.23 -16.41 6.17
C GLU A 403 -9.36 -15.27 6.71
N ARG A 404 -8.55 -14.62 5.85
CA ARG A 404 -7.72 -13.48 6.27
C ARG A 404 -8.57 -12.29 6.73
N CYS A 405 -9.70 -12.03 6.09
CA CYS A 405 -10.64 -10.99 6.52
C CYS A 405 -11.20 -11.30 7.91
N ILE A 406 -11.62 -12.55 8.12
CA ILE A 406 -12.26 -13.00 9.36
C ILE A 406 -11.25 -13.01 10.52
N VAL A 407 -10.06 -13.56 10.31
CA VAL A 407 -9.06 -13.78 11.36
C VAL A 407 -8.19 -12.54 11.55
N ALA A 408 -7.44 -12.13 10.52
CA ALA A 408 -6.40 -11.13 10.66
C ALA A 408 -6.95 -9.70 10.75
N TYR A 409 -8.02 -9.38 10.03
CA TYR A 409 -8.56 -8.03 10.00
C TYR A 409 -9.68 -7.80 11.01
N GLU A 410 -10.54 -8.79 11.23
CA GLU A 410 -11.66 -8.65 12.16
C GLU A 410 -11.44 -9.34 13.53
N GLY A 411 -10.26 -9.97 13.71
CA GLY A 411 -9.78 -10.46 15.00
C GLY A 411 -10.55 -11.66 15.55
N ASN A 412 -11.12 -12.48 14.68
CA ASN A 412 -11.84 -13.69 15.12
C ASN A 412 -10.89 -14.89 15.13
N LYS A 413 -11.24 -15.91 15.92
CA LYS A 413 -10.61 -17.22 15.87
C LYS A 413 -11.42 -18.11 14.96
N LEU A 414 -10.80 -18.69 13.91
CA LEU A 414 -11.42 -19.60 12.98
C LEU A 414 -10.74 -20.97 13.09
N GLU A 415 -11.55 -22.04 13.19
CA GLU A 415 -11.09 -23.42 13.23
C GLU A 415 -11.94 -24.25 12.27
N VAL A 416 -11.29 -25.09 11.45
CA VAL A 416 -11.98 -26.08 10.61
C VAL A 416 -11.81 -27.44 11.25
N LYS A 417 -12.92 -28.11 11.57
CA LYS A 417 -12.94 -29.43 12.17
C LYS A 417 -13.64 -30.42 11.22
N PRO A 418 -13.48 -31.73 11.42
CA PRO A 418 -14.13 -32.72 10.56
C PRO A 418 -15.66 -32.58 10.45
N ASP A 419 -16.29 -31.97 11.43
CA ASP A 419 -17.73 -31.78 11.52
C ASP A 419 -18.21 -30.37 11.09
N GLY A 420 -17.29 -29.46 10.71
CA GLY A 420 -17.63 -28.14 10.21
C GLY A 420 -16.71 -27.01 10.62
N ILE A 421 -17.09 -25.77 10.27
CA ILE A 421 -16.37 -24.53 10.54
C ILE A 421 -16.81 -23.99 11.91
N TYR A 422 -15.84 -23.50 12.69
CA TYR A 422 -16.05 -22.86 14.00
C TYR A 422 -15.46 -21.45 14.00
N ILE A 423 -16.27 -20.46 14.41
CA ILE A 423 -15.82 -19.09 14.59
C ILE A 423 -16.02 -18.70 16.05
N ASN A 424 -14.93 -18.29 16.73
CA ASN A 424 -14.91 -17.97 18.15
C ASN A 424 -15.47 -19.11 19.07
N GLY A 425 -15.31 -20.37 18.62
CA GLY A 425 -15.79 -21.54 19.32
C GLY A 425 -17.21 -21.97 19.02
N GLU A 426 -17.98 -21.18 18.26
CA GLU A 426 -19.34 -21.53 17.82
C GLU A 426 -19.30 -22.15 16.42
N LYS A 427 -20.00 -23.28 16.25
CA LYS A 427 -20.16 -23.95 14.97
C LYS A 427 -21.08 -23.14 14.06
N THR A 428 -20.56 -22.63 12.95
CA THR A 428 -21.31 -21.85 11.98
C THR A 428 -20.70 -21.94 10.60
N ASN A 429 -21.52 -21.89 9.57
CA ASN A 429 -21.10 -21.73 8.18
C ASN A 429 -21.49 -20.35 7.63
N GLU A 430 -21.91 -19.40 8.48
CA GLU A 430 -22.22 -18.04 8.07
C GLU A 430 -21.30 -17.06 8.76
N TYR A 431 -20.91 -16.02 8.02
CA TYR A 431 -20.12 -14.92 8.57
C TYR A 431 -20.62 -13.57 8.08
N THR A 432 -20.85 -12.63 9.03
CA THR A 432 -21.24 -11.25 8.73
C THR A 432 -20.05 -10.34 8.91
N PHE A 433 -19.63 -9.65 7.85
CA PHE A 433 -18.47 -8.76 7.85
C PHE A 433 -18.73 -7.48 8.65
N LYS A 434 -17.74 -7.04 9.42
CA LYS A 434 -17.81 -5.84 10.28
C LYS A 434 -17.28 -4.60 9.59
N MET A 435 -16.54 -4.73 8.48
CA MET A 435 -15.90 -3.67 7.71
C MET A 435 -16.22 -3.77 6.22
N ASP A 436 -16.09 -2.64 5.52
CA ASP A 436 -16.02 -2.59 4.06
C ASP A 436 -14.61 -3.00 3.59
N TYR A 437 -14.54 -3.66 2.45
CA TYR A 437 -13.30 -4.09 1.81
C TYR A 437 -13.21 -3.57 0.39
N TYR A 438 -11.98 -3.41 -0.10
CA TYR A 438 -11.69 -2.88 -1.43
C TYR A 438 -10.71 -3.79 -2.15
N TRP A 439 -10.74 -3.74 -3.50
CA TRP A 439 -9.76 -4.40 -4.33
C TRP A 439 -8.90 -3.35 -5.04
N MET A 440 -7.60 -3.38 -4.77
CA MET A 440 -6.64 -2.38 -5.18
C MET A 440 -5.65 -2.96 -6.18
N MET A 441 -5.48 -2.33 -7.35
CA MET A 441 -4.53 -2.76 -8.36
C MET A 441 -3.65 -1.60 -8.84
N GLY A 442 -2.41 -1.92 -9.26
CA GLY A 442 -1.55 -0.96 -9.93
C GLY A 442 -1.88 -0.83 -11.40
N ASP A 443 -1.60 0.35 -11.99
CA ASP A 443 -1.78 0.58 -13.43
C ASP A 443 -0.68 -0.13 -14.23
N ASN A 444 0.51 -0.33 -13.65
CA ASN A 444 1.56 -1.19 -14.19
C ASN A 444 1.31 -2.64 -13.74
N ARG A 445 0.43 -3.35 -14.46
CA ARG A 445 -0.19 -4.62 -14.07
C ARG A 445 0.80 -5.73 -13.73
N HIS A 446 1.88 -5.86 -14.48
CA HIS A 446 2.87 -6.91 -14.28
C HIS A 446 4.00 -6.49 -13.32
N ASN A 447 4.13 -5.18 -13.03
CA ASN A 447 5.11 -4.63 -12.09
C ASN A 447 4.42 -3.99 -10.87
N SER A 448 3.42 -4.67 -10.33
CA SER A 448 2.67 -4.22 -9.17
C SER A 448 2.41 -5.37 -8.20
N ALA A 449 2.95 -5.26 -6.99
CA ALA A 449 2.44 -5.99 -5.86
C ALA A 449 1.12 -5.30 -5.43
N ASP A 450 -0.02 -6.00 -5.54
CA ASP A 450 -1.35 -5.47 -5.30
C ASP A 450 -2.34 -6.56 -4.79
N SER A 451 -3.63 -6.29 -4.79
CA SER A 451 -4.63 -7.21 -4.21
C SER A 451 -4.64 -8.61 -4.82
N ARG A 452 -4.12 -8.78 -6.02
CA ARG A 452 -3.95 -10.13 -6.62
C ARG A 452 -2.95 -10.99 -5.82
N TYR A 453 -2.07 -10.38 -5.04
CA TYR A 453 -1.04 -11.04 -4.24
C TYR A 453 -1.39 -11.10 -2.75
N TRP A 454 -1.94 -10.02 -2.17
CA TRP A 454 -2.24 -9.96 -0.73
C TRP A 454 -3.73 -9.99 -0.38
N GLY A 455 -4.64 -9.95 -1.38
CA GLY A 455 -6.08 -9.98 -1.16
C GLY A 455 -6.70 -8.61 -0.88
N PHE A 456 -7.72 -8.59 -0.06
CA PHE A 456 -8.54 -7.42 0.22
C PHE A 456 -7.81 -6.35 1.05
N VAL A 457 -8.20 -5.09 0.83
CA VAL A 457 -7.81 -3.94 1.66
C VAL A 457 -9.01 -3.51 2.49
N PRO A 458 -8.98 -3.69 3.83
CA PRO A 458 -10.09 -3.30 4.69
C PRO A 458 -10.17 -1.78 4.87
N GLU A 459 -11.37 -1.27 5.20
CA GLU A 459 -11.63 0.18 5.34
C GLU A 459 -10.73 0.88 6.37
N ASP A 460 -10.33 0.17 7.43
CA ASP A 460 -9.47 0.70 8.48
C ASP A 460 -8.02 0.94 8.03
N HIS A 461 -7.61 0.38 6.88
CA HIS A 461 -6.31 0.61 6.25
C HIS A 461 -6.30 1.84 5.33
N VAL A 462 -7.45 2.31 4.87
CA VAL A 462 -7.55 3.47 3.98
C VAL A 462 -7.05 4.74 4.68
N VAL A 463 -6.08 5.44 4.07
CA VAL A 463 -5.44 6.64 4.60
C VAL A 463 -6.03 7.91 3.99
N GLY A 464 -6.12 7.99 2.66
CA GLY A 464 -6.63 9.19 1.98
C GLY A 464 -6.54 9.12 0.47
N LYS A 465 -6.94 10.23 -0.18
CA LYS A 465 -6.90 10.39 -1.64
C LYS A 465 -5.78 11.35 -2.04
N PRO A 466 -4.86 10.96 -2.93
CA PRO A 466 -3.96 11.90 -3.56
C PRO A 466 -4.78 12.92 -4.38
N ILE A 467 -4.51 14.19 -4.21
CA ILE A 467 -5.25 15.25 -4.90
C ILE A 467 -4.37 15.95 -5.92
N VAL A 468 -3.12 16.22 -5.56
CA VAL A 468 -2.21 16.98 -6.42
C VAL A 468 -0.78 16.49 -6.28
N VAL A 469 -0.04 16.45 -7.38
CA VAL A 469 1.41 16.34 -7.41
C VAL A 469 1.96 17.77 -7.25
N TRP A 470 2.53 18.08 -6.09
CA TRP A 470 3.02 19.44 -5.85
C TRP A 470 4.50 19.64 -6.23
N LEU A 471 5.26 18.54 -6.36
CA LEU A 471 6.64 18.50 -6.84
C LEU A 471 6.90 17.16 -7.52
N SER A 472 7.73 17.15 -8.57
CA SER A 472 8.15 15.93 -9.25
C SER A 472 9.62 16.01 -9.60
N LEU A 473 10.41 15.04 -9.13
CA LEU A 473 11.85 14.96 -9.34
C LEU A 473 12.21 13.71 -10.11
N ASP A 474 12.85 13.89 -11.26
CA ASP A 474 13.37 12.78 -12.05
C ASP A 474 14.65 12.22 -11.41
N LYS A 475 14.65 10.94 -11.04
CA LYS A 475 15.82 10.30 -10.43
C LYS A 475 16.97 10.08 -11.40
N ASP A 476 16.66 9.95 -12.69
CA ASP A 476 17.63 9.66 -13.76
C ASP A 476 18.30 10.91 -14.31
N ARG A 477 17.93 12.12 -13.81
CA ARG A 477 18.43 13.41 -14.29
C ARG A 477 19.16 14.22 -13.20
N GLY A 478 20.15 14.98 -13.64
CA GLY A 478 20.86 15.97 -12.79
C GLY A 478 20.08 17.27 -12.62
N TRP A 479 20.46 18.09 -11.64
CA TRP A 479 19.82 19.39 -11.33
C TRP A 479 19.79 20.33 -12.55
N PHE A 480 20.81 20.30 -13.41
CA PHE A 480 20.91 21.13 -14.60
C PHE A 480 20.44 20.43 -15.88
N ASP A 481 20.00 19.16 -15.78
CA ASP A 481 19.56 18.33 -16.91
C ASP A 481 18.09 17.90 -16.76
N GLY A 482 17.25 18.79 -16.21
CA GLY A 482 15.81 18.55 -16.12
C GLY A 482 15.37 17.66 -14.96
N LYS A 483 16.06 17.71 -13.81
CA LYS A 483 15.66 17.00 -12.60
C LYS A 483 14.25 17.34 -12.14
N ILE A 484 13.83 18.58 -12.30
CA ILE A 484 12.47 19.01 -11.96
C ILE A 484 11.58 18.82 -13.19
N ARG A 485 10.55 18.00 -13.04
CA ARG A 485 9.51 17.82 -14.07
C ARG A 485 8.47 18.93 -13.96
N TRP A 486 8.75 20.09 -14.55
CA TRP A 486 7.93 21.29 -14.46
C TRP A 486 6.48 21.09 -14.93
N ASN A 487 6.25 20.22 -15.91
CA ASN A 487 4.93 19.87 -16.43
C ASN A 487 4.06 19.06 -15.46
N ARG A 488 4.64 18.59 -14.36
CA ARG A 488 3.91 17.87 -13.31
C ARG A 488 3.69 18.70 -12.04
N LEU A 489 4.23 19.91 -12.01
CA LEU A 489 4.05 20.80 -10.86
C LEU A 489 2.58 21.20 -10.72
N PHE A 490 1.99 20.99 -9.55
CA PHE A 490 0.57 21.23 -9.24
C PHE A 490 -0.41 20.50 -10.17
N LYS A 491 0.01 19.36 -10.75
CA LYS A 491 -0.86 18.51 -11.54
C LYS A 491 -1.89 17.82 -10.64
N TRP A 492 -3.15 17.92 -11.00
CA TRP A 492 -4.21 17.14 -10.34
C TRP A 492 -4.01 15.64 -10.59
N VAL A 493 -4.41 14.85 -9.59
CA VAL A 493 -4.40 13.39 -9.66
C VAL A 493 -5.83 12.93 -9.93
N ASP A 494 -6.02 12.27 -11.08
CA ASP A 494 -7.30 11.77 -11.58
C ASP A 494 -7.44 10.25 -11.35
#